data_cbcfa28e628078d28b8df4e42b6fb7de
#
_entry.id   cbcfa28e628078d28b8df4e42b6fb7de
#
_cell.length_a   1.000
_cell.length_b   1.000
_cell.length_c   1.000
_cell.angle_alpha   90.00
_cell.angle_beta   90.00
_cell.angle_gamma   90.00
#
_symmetry.space_group_name_H-M   'P 1'
#
loop_
_entity.id
_entity.type
_entity.pdbx_description
1 polymer ?
#
loop_
_entity_poly.entity_id
_entity_poly.type
_entity_poly.pdbx_seq_one_letter_code
_entity_poly.pdbx_strand_id
1 'polypeptide(L)'
;DVFNDFIEVDGYSRMVSVVEIEQNEYNLNIPRYIDSTEVEDIQDIEAHLLGDIPTADVDALGEYWKVYPTLKNNLFGGSNRNGYCTLKVEKEVIKDTIFAHPEFVTFRQEMDTLFALWKTESTAKLKTIDTGNKPKEIIAKLAHRLLASYDGKDLIDKYDIYQYLMTYWNETMQDDCYIISFEGWVAKTHRVIELNKKKKEVDKGWTCDLVPKNLVITCYFADEQNALNALEEDKQSIETQLTEMEEEHSGEDGCFSDLDKVNKGNIKARLKELKTEDDSETDIEVFTTYLSLMDRLAKAKKSIKT
;
A
#
# COMPACT_ATOMS: atom_id res chain seq x y z
N ASP A 1 9.84 22.74 23.55
CA ASP A 1 9.69 21.30 23.43
C ASP A 1 9.59 20.65 24.81
N VAL A 2 8.85 19.54 24.94
CA VAL A 2 8.42 18.90 26.20
C VAL A 2 9.55 18.81 27.25
N PHE A 3 10.75 18.38 26.86
CA PHE A 3 11.90 18.26 27.76
C PHE A 3 12.46 19.64 28.20
N ASN A 4 12.59 20.59 27.29
CA ASN A 4 13.20 21.89 27.60
C ASN A 4 12.25 22.78 28.45
N ASP A 5 10.97 22.63 28.22
CA ASP A 5 9.92 23.46 28.86
C ASP A 5 9.28 22.76 30.06
N PHE A 6 9.77 21.55 30.40
CA PHE A 6 9.27 20.71 31.51
C PHE A 6 7.75 20.49 31.46
N ILE A 7 7.21 20.24 30.27
CA ILE A 7 5.78 20.05 30.06
C ILE A 7 5.41 18.63 30.47
N GLU A 8 4.38 18.50 31.31
CA GLU A 8 3.77 17.21 31.63
C GLU A 8 2.69 16.88 30.61
N VAL A 9 2.81 15.69 30.01
CA VAL A 9 1.85 15.14 29.05
C VAL A 9 1.49 13.74 29.51
N ASP A 10 0.22 13.49 29.71
CA ASP A 10 -0.29 12.21 30.17
C ASP A 10 0.14 11.06 29.24
N GLY A 11 0.58 9.95 29.84
CA GLY A 11 1.11 8.81 29.09
C GLY A 11 2.46 9.02 28.38
N TYR A 12 3.04 10.26 28.37
CA TYR A 12 4.24 10.59 27.60
C TYR A 12 5.36 11.23 28.42
N SER A 13 5.07 12.21 29.25
CA SER A 13 6.09 12.94 29.99
C SER A 13 5.59 13.41 31.36
N ARG A 14 6.44 13.26 32.37
CA ARG A 14 6.14 13.68 33.74
C ARG A 14 7.39 14.15 34.45
N MET A 15 7.27 15.18 35.28
CA MET A 15 8.32 15.59 36.19
C MET A 15 8.31 14.71 37.45
N VAL A 16 9.41 14.02 37.68
CA VAL A 16 9.55 13.08 38.80
C VAL A 16 10.52 13.67 39.84
N SER A 17 10.09 13.70 41.09
CA SER A 17 10.92 14.19 42.19
C SER A 17 12.04 13.22 42.54
N VAL A 18 13.17 13.76 43.06
CA VAL A 18 14.29 12.91 43.56
C VAL A 18 13.83 11.96 44.66
N VAL A 19 12.92 12.40 45.50
CA VAL A 19 12.37 11.57 46.60
C VAL A 19 11.60 10.37 46.05
N GLU A 20 10.85 10.54 45.00
CA GLU A 20 10.13 9.44 44.35
C GLU A 20 11.13 8.45 43.67
N ILE A 21 12.20 8.98 43.09
CA ILE A 21 13.27 8.16 42.49
C ILE A 21 13.99 7.34 43.60
N GLU A 22 14.25 7.93 44.75
CA GLU A 22 14.83 7.22 45.91
C GLU A 22 13.90 6.12 46.41
N GLN A 23 12.59 6.40 46.51
CA GLN A 23 11.58 5.40 46.87
C GLN A 23 11.54 4.19 45.92
N ASN A 24 11.86 4.43 44.67
CA ASN A 24 11.98 3.42 43.61
C ASN A 24 13.41 2.84 43.51
N GLU A 25 14.23 2.96 44.57
CA GLU A 25 15.59 2.42 44.64
C GLU A 25 16.50 2.92 43.48
N TYR A 26 16.32 4.16 43.07
CA TYR A 26 16.99 4.81 41.91
C TYR A 26 16.78 4.08 40.59
N ASN A 27 15.72 3.28 40.48
CA ASN A 27 15.36 2.64 39.23
C ASN A 27 14.72 3.65 38.29
N LEU A 28 15.40 4.00 37.20
CA LEU A 28 14.95 4.98 36.20
C LEU A 28 14.14 4.37 35.05
N ASN A 29 13.56 3.18 35.23
CA ASN A 29 12.74 2.56 34.21
C ASN A 29 11.44 3.36 34.01
N ILE A 30 11.25 3.90 32.80
CA ILE A 30 10.16 4.82 32.44
C ILE A 30 8.76 4.32 32.85
N PRO A 31 8.38 3.05 32.62
CA PRO A 31 7.05 2.56 33.01
C PRO A 31 6.73 2.61 34.51
N ARG A 32 7.71 2.87 35.38
CA ARG A 32 7.47 3.10 36.81
C ARG A 32 6.91 4.48 37.11
N TYR A 33 7.12 5.43 36.23
CA TYR A 33 6.82 6.85 36.42
C TYR A 33 5.78 7.37 35.45
N ILE A 34 5.67 6.76 34.29
CA ILE A 34 4.75 7.12 33.24
C ILE A 34 3.96 5.88 32.85
N ASP A 35 2.67 5.90 33.08
CA ASP A 35 1.76 4.88 32.59
C ASP A 35 1.35 5.22 31.15
N SER A 36 1.93 4.48 30.21
CA SER A 36 1.61 4.58 28.79
C SER A 36 0.60 3.50 28.34
N THR A 37 -0.04 2.83 29.28
CA THR A 37 -1.06 1.83 28.99
C THR A 37 -2.27 2.52 28.37
N GLU A 38 -2.68 2.08 27.21
CA GLU A 38 -3.94 2.54 26.62
C GLU A 38 -5.09 2.12 27.52
N VAL A 39 -5.99 3.05 27.79
CA VAL A 39 -7.21 2.77 28.58
C VAL A 39 -7.99 1.69 27.83
N GLU A 40 -8.27 0.56 28.51
CA GLU A 40 -9.06 -0.50 27.91
C GLU A 40 -10.44 0.06 27.48
N ASP A 41 -10.80 -0.22 26.24
CA ASP A 41 -12.12 0.09 25.70
C ASP A 41 -13.16 -0.79 26.38
N ILE A 42 -13.89 -0.20 27.33
CA ILE A 42 -14.97 -0.88 28.07
C ILE A 42 -16.18 -0.98 27.14
N GLN A 43 -16.36 -2.15 26.54
CA GLN A 43 -17.48 -2.39 25.64
C GLN A 43 -18.82 -2.32 26.38
N ASP A 44 -19.75 -1.52 25.84
CA ASP A 44 -21.11 -1.43 26.32
C ASP A 44 -21.95 -2.62 25.83
N ILE A 45 -22.12 -3.61 26.74
CA ILE A 45 -22.88 -4.84 26.44
C ILE A 45 -24.36 -4.52 26.13
N GLU A 46 -24.94 -3.48 26.76
CA GLU A 46 -26.31 -3.08 26.52
C GLU A 46 -26.49 -2.51 25.11
N ALA A 47 -25.51 -1.71 24.60
CA ALA A 47 -25.49 -1.26 23.22
C ALA A 47 -25.42 -2.41 22.24
N HIS A 48 -24.60 -3.44 22.52
CA HIS A 48 -24.51 -4.63 21.68
C HIS A 48 -25.82 -5.44 21.61
N LEU A 49 -26.54 -5.55 22.71
CA LEU A 49 -27.76 -6.36 22.78
C LEU A 49 -28.99 -5.65 22.27
N LEU A 50 -29.12 -4.36 22.53
CA LEU A 50 -30.33 -3.57 22.27
C LEU A 50 -30.16 -2.61 21.08
N GLY A 51 -28.96 -2.50 20.54
CA GLY A 51 -28.61 -1.52 19.52
C GLY A 51 -28.34 -0.12 20.09
N ASP A 52 -28.30 0.87 19.23
CA ASP A 52 -27.87 2.24 19.49
C ASP A 52 -26.37 2.37 19.85
N ILE A 53 -25.87 3.59 19.85
CA ILE A 53 -24.46 3.92 20.11
C ILE A 53 -24.37 4.77 21.37
N PRO A 54 -23.49 4.46 22.34
CA PRO A 54 -23.29 5.30 23.50
C PRO A 54 -22.91 6.72 23.08
N THR A 55 -23.57 7.71 23.66
CA THR A 55 -23.27 9.13 23.38
C THR A 55 -21.83 9.48 23.74
N ALA A 56 -21.28 8.82 24.78
CA ALA A 56 -19.90 9.00 25.20
C ALA A 56 -18.89 8.64 24.07
N ASP A 57 -19.14 7.57 23.32
CA ASP A 57 -18.27 7.14 22.23
C ASP A 57 -18.29 8.14 21.07
N VAL A 58 -19.48 8.68 20.76
CA VAL A 58 -19.62 9.74 19.77
C VAL A 58 -18.94 11.03 20.22
N ASP A 59 -19.05 11.38 21.51
CA ASP A 59 -18.43 12.58 22.08
C ASP A 59 -16.91 12.45 22.21
N ALA A 60 -16.39 11.24 22.38
CA ALA A 60 -14.95 10.95 22.35
C ALA A 60 -14.29 11.36 21.02
N LEU A 61 -15.05 11.42 19.93
CA LEU A 61 -14.61 11.94 18.64
C LEU A 61 -14.62 13.48 18.56
N GLY A 62 -14.53 14.17 19.71
CA GLY A 62 -14.67 15.61 19.83
C GLY A 62 -13.76 16.44 18.93
N GLU A 63 -12.52 15.99 18.68
CA GLU A 63 -11.59 16.66 17.78
C GLU A 63 -12.12 16.70 16.33
N TYR A 64 -12.75 15.61 15.88
CA TYR A 64 -13.39 15.57 14.56
C TYR A 64 -14.61 16.50 14.50
N TRP A 65 -15.39 16.56 15.56
CA TRP A 65 -16.59 17.40 15.61
C TRP A 65 -16.28 18.90 15.71
N LYS A 66 -15.07 19.29 16.11
CA LYS A 66 -14.60 20.67 16.01
C LYS A 66 -14.43 21.10 14.56
N VAL A 67 -13.93 20.20 13.71
CA VAL A 67 -13.68 20.45 12.28
C VAL A 67 -14.94 20.19 11.44
N TYR A 68 -15.76 19.22 11.82
CA TYR A 68 -16.96 18.78 11.09
C TYR A 68 -18.23 18.87 11.96
N PRO A 69 -18.63 20.06 12.44
CA PRO A 69 -19.74 20.18 13.40
C PRO A 69 -21.11 19.78 12.83
N THR A 70 -21.35 19.98 11.53
CA THR A 70 -22.63 19.59 10.91
C THR A 70 -22.65 18.12 10.49
N LEU A 71 -21.50 17.52 10.21
CA LEU A 71 -21.39 16.10 9.89
C LEU A 71 -21.86 15.23 11.05
N LYS A 72 -21.51 15.58 12.31
CA LYS A 72 -22.03 14.89 13.51
C LYS A 72 -23.55 14.80 13.48
N ASN A 73 -24.23 15.91 13.21
CA ASN A 73 -25.68 15.98 13.19
C ASN A 73 -26.31 15.22 12.00
N ASN A 74 -25.56 15.06 10.91
CA ASN A 74 -26.00 14.28 9.76
C ASN A 74 -25.90 12.78 10.00
N LEU A 75 -24.88 12.34 10.74
CA LEU A 75 -24.65 10.94 11.03
C LEU A 75 -25.48 10.43 12.21
N PHE A 76 -25.62 11.23 13.27
CA PHE A 76 -26.21 10.79 14.53
C PHE A 76 -27.50 11.55 14.87
N GLY A 77 -28.45 10.84 15.50
CA GLY A 77 -29.71 11.36 16.01
C GLY A 77 -29.96 10.94 17.44
N GLY A 78 -30.95 11.56 18.07
CA GLY A 78 -31.37 11.18 19.42
C GLY A 78 -31.99 9.78 19.45
N SER A 79 -31.64 8.99 20.46
CA SER A 79 -32.29 7.72 20.78
C SER A 79 -33.42 7.93 21.80
N ASN A 80 -34.34 6.96 21.89
CA ASN A 80 -35.32 6.87 22.97
C ASN A 80 -34.66 6.42 24.29
N ARG A 81 -33.44 5.95 24.28
CA ARG A 81 -32.67 5.54 25.46
C ARG A 81 -31.76 6.69 25.91
N ASN A 82 -31.80 6.99 27.20
CA ASN A 82 -30.96 8.03 27.79
C ASN A 82 -29.47 7.61 27.72
N GLY A 83 -28.60 8.48 27.26
CA GLY A 83 -27.16 8.21 27.08
C GLY A 83 -26.77 7.52 25.77
N TYR A 84 -27.72 7.33 24.85
CA TYR A 84 -27.48 6.71 23.53
C TYR A 84 -27.94 7.61 22.39
N CYS A 85 -27.39 7.38 21.22
CA CYS A 85 -27.79 8.00 19.97
C CYS A 85 -27.98 6.92 18.89
N THR A 86 -28.77 7.24 17.88
CA THR A 86 -29.01 6.37 16.71
C THR A 86 -28.22 6.84 15.52
N LEU A 87 -27.84 5.92 14.66
CA LEU A 87 -27.31 6.25 13.33
C LEU A 87 -28.46 6.68 12.42
N LYS A 88 -28.31 7.79 11.70
CA LYS A 88 -29.29 8.31 10.73
C LYS A 88 -29.13 7.75 9.34
N VAL A 89 -28.01 7.10 9.08
CA VAL A 89 -27.64 6.53 7.78
C VAL A 89 -27.36 5.04 7.93
N GLU A 90 -27.56 4.28 6.87
CA GLU A 90 -27.20 2.87 6.85
C GLU A 90 -25.69 2.69 7.01
N LYS A 91 -25.28 1.61 7.68
CA LYS A 91 -23.87 1.34 8.00
C LYS A 91 -22.97 1.33 6.76
N GLU A 92 -23.46 0.79 5.67
CA GLU A 92 -22.75 0.64 4.41
C GLU A 92 -22.44 1.96 3.70
N VAL A 93 -23.26 3.00 3.97
CA VAL A 93 -23.10 4.32 3.32
C VAL A 93 -22.46 5.38 4.23
N ILE A 94 -22.05 5.05 5.45
CA ILE A 94 -21.41 6.00 6.38
C ILE A 94 -20.19 6.63 5.73
N LYS A 95 -19.32 5.81 5.14
CA LYS A 95 -18.08 6.25 4.50
C LYS A 95 -18.36 7.24 3.36
N ASP A 96 -19.32 6.91 2.51
CA ASP A 96 -19.67 7.76 1.38
C ASP A 96 -20.31 9.07 1.84
N THR A 97 -21.14 9.01 2.90
CA THR A 97 -21.73 10.20 3.54
C THR A 97 -20.66 11.14 4.08
N ILE A 98 -19.61 10.60 4.75
CA ILE A 98 -18.50 11.40 5.27
C ILE A 98 -17.72 12.03 4.12
N PHE A 99 -17.31 11.25 3.14
CA PHE A 99 -16.47 11.73 2.03
C PHE A 99 -17.18 12.71 1.10
N ALA A 100 -18.50 12.62 0.98
CA ALA A 100 -19.31 13.54 0.20
C ALA A 100 -19.74 14.80 1.00
N HIS A 101 -19.51 14.82 2.32
CA HIS A 101 -19.96 15.93 3.16
C HIS A 101 -19.19 17.22 2.83
N PRO A 102 -19.88 18.39 2.71
CA PRO A 102 -19.24 19.66 2.31
C PRO A 102 -18.05 20.06 3.22
N GLU A 103 -18.17 19.87 4.52
CA GLU A 103 -17.11 20.20 5.49
C GLU A 103 -15.88 19.33 5.23
N PHE A 104 -16.06 18.03 5.00
CA PHE A 104 -14.95 17.12 4.67
C PHE A 104 -14.32 17.45 3.32
N VAL A 105 -15.12 17.74 2.31
CA VAL A 105 -14.63 18.15 0.98
C VAL A 105 -13.81 19.43 1.06
N THR A 106 -14.28 20.42 1.83
CA THR A 106 -13.58 21.69 2.05
C THR A 106 -12.24 21.45 2.73
N PHE A 107 -12.23 20.71 3.84
CA PHE A 107 -11.00 20.39 4.57
C PHE A 107 -9.99 19.67 3.66
N ARG A 108 -10.43 18.68 2.90
CA ARG A 108 -9.57 17.97 1.95
C ARG A 108 -8.98 18.90 0.89
N GLN A 109 -9.80 19.79 0.33
CA GLN A 109 -9.33 20.77 -0.67
C GLN A 109 -8.31 21.75 -0.11
N GLU A 110 -8.46 22.17 1.15
CA GLU A 110 -7.46 22.99 1.84
C GLU A 110 -6.12 22.25 1.97
N MET A 111 -6.14 20.99 2.42
CA MET A 111 -4.93 20.17 2.56
C MET A 111 -4.27 19.89 1.21
N ASP A 112 -5.06 19.58 0.19
CA ASP A 112 -4.57 19.39 -1.18
C ASP A 112 -3.90 20.66 -1.73
N THR A 113 -4.47 21.82 -1.44
CA THR A 113 -3.92 23.12 -1.85
C THR A 113 -2.57 23.43 -1.16
N LEU A 114 -2.48 23.18 0.14
CA LEU A 114 -1.23 23.33 0.90
C LEU A 114 -0.14 22.42 0.35
N PHE A 115 -0.47 21.16 0.11
CA PHE A 115 0.49 20.22 -0.45
C PHE A 115 0.92 20.59 -1.87
N ALA A 116 -0.01 21.01 -2.73
CA ALA A 116 0.28 21.42 -4.09
C ALA A 116 1.22 22.64 -4.15
N LEU A 117 1.03 23.60 -3.24
CA LEU A 117 1.92 24.76 -3.11
C LEU A 117 3.33 24.32 -2.69
N TRP A 118 3.45 23.56 -1.61
CA TRP A 118 4.73 23.01 -1.16
C TRP A 118 5.42 22.17 -2.24
N LYS A 119 4.68 21.31 -2.93
CA LYS A 119 5.19 20.47 -4.04
C LYS A 119 5.75 21.34 -5.17
N THR A 120 5.05 22.39 -5.55
CA THR A 120 5.49 23.31 -6.61
C THR A 120 6.79 24.01 -6.25
N GLU A 121 6.86 24.58 -5.05
CA GLU A 121 8.07 25.24 -4.53
C GLU A 121 9.25 24.27 -4.41
N SER A 122 8.98 23.07 -3.89
CA SER A 122 9.99 22.03 -3.70
C SER A 122 10.52 21.50 -5.02
N THR A 123 9.65 21.29 -6.01
CA THR A 123 10.02 20.88 -7.36
C THR A 123 10.91 21.90 -8.04
N ALA A 124 10.61 23.19 -7.90
CA ALA A 124 11.45 24.25 -8.44
C ALA A 124 12.87 24.23 -7.83
N LYS A 125 12.98 24.00 -6.52
CA LYS A 125 14.28 23.89 -5.83
C LYS A 125 15.05 22.64 -6.26
N LEU A 126 14.37 21.49 -6.32
CA LEU A 126 14.99 20.23 -6.72
C LEU A 126 15.56 20.30 -8.16
N LYS A 127 14.84 20.94 -9.07
CA LYS A 127 15.32 21.15 -10.45
C LYS A 127 16.58 22.04 -10.55
N THR A 128 16.92 22.79 -9.51
CA THR A 128 18.11 23.64 -9.46
C THR A 128 19.29 23.02 -8.72
N ILE A 129 19.20 21.74 -8.35
CA ILE A 129 20.33 21.03 -7.76
C ILE A 129 21.45 20.96 -8.80
N ASP A 130 22.68 21.21 -8.35
CA ASP A 130 23.88 21.14 -9.17
C ASP A 130 25.06 20.64 -8.34
N THR A 131 26.18 20.44 -9.00
CA THR A 131 27.43 19.99 -8.36
C THR A 131 27.81 20.92 -7.20
N GLY A 132 28.21 20.29 -6.07
CA GLY A 132 28.58 20.99 -4.84
C GLY A 132 27.43 21.31 -3.90
N ASN A 133 26.18 21.07 -4.29
CA ASN A 133 25.06 21.15 -3.35
C ASN A 133 25.16 20.03 -2.30
N LYS A 134 24.56 20.23 -1.14
CA LYS A 134 24.56 19.26 -0.03
C LYS A 134 23.18 18.66 0.14
N PRO A 135 22.96 17.38 -0.18
CA PRO A 135 21.65 16.74 -0.08
C PRO A 135 21.00 16.85 1.29
N LYS A 136 21.79 16.79 2.38
CA LYS A 136 21.27 16.97 3.74
C LYS A 136 20.69 18.37 3.99
N GLU A 137 21.27 19.41 3.41
CA GLU A 137 20.73 20.76 3.51
C GLU A 137 19.48 20.94 2.65
N ILE A 138 19.40 20.22 1.53
CA ILE A 138 18.23 20.23 0.66
C ILE A 138 17.04 19.62 1.38
N ILE A 139 17.17 18.39 1.88
CA ILE A 139 16.06 17.73 2.58
C ILE A 139 15.66 18.49 3.84
N ALA A 140 16.60 19.04 4.60
CA ALA A 140 16.30 19.83 5.78
C ALA A 140 15.43 21.07 5.44
N LYS A 141 15.73 21.77 4.34
CA LYS A 141 14.92 22.91 3.87
C LYS A 141 13.53 22.50 3.40
N LEU A 142 13.41 21.39 2.67
CA LEU A 142 12.12 20.84 2.20
C LEU A 142 11.25 20.44 3.38
N ALA A 143 11.83 19.70 4.33
CA ALA A 143 11.17 19.22 5.54
C ALA A 143 10.70 20.36 6.45
N HIS A 144 11.57 21.35 6.70
CA HIS A 144 11.20 22.52 7.51
C HIS A 144 10.04 23.30 6.89
N ARG A 145 10.05 23.47 5.57
CA ARG A 145 8.96 24.15 4.86
C ARG A 145 7.65 23.36 4.93
N LEU A 146 7.72 22.01 4.84
CA LEU A 146 6.56 21.12 4.96
C LEU A 146 5.96 21.20 6.35
N LEU A 147 6.79 21.05 7.40
CA LEU A 147 6.36 21.18 8.79
C LEU A 147 5.68 22.53 9.07
N ALA A 148 6.25 23.63 8.55
CA ALA A 148 5.67 24.96 8.70
C ALA A 148 4.31 25.09 7.98
N SER A 149 4.09 24.39 6.87
CA SER A 149 2.82 24.43 6.12
C SER A 149 1.69 23.73 6.87
N TYR A 150 1.99 22.71 7.66
CA TYR A 150 1.01 21.95 8.43
C TYR A 150 0.98 22.31 9.92
N ASP A 151 1.70 23.35 10.32
CA ASP A 151 1.70 23.80 11.70
C ASP A 151 0.33 24.32 12.12
N GLY A 152 -0.19 23.85 13.28
CA GLY A 152 -1.49 24.23 13.81
C GLY A 152 -2.68 23.78 12.95
N LYS A 153 -2.55 22.76 12.10
CA LYS A 153 -3.67 22.18 11.38
C LYS A 153 -4.36 21.13 12.24
N ASP A 154 -5.69 21.24 12.33
CA ASP A 154 -6.50 20.25 13.04
C ASP A 154 -6.46 18.89 12.31
N LEU A 155 -6.62 17.81 13.06
CA LEU A 155 -6.71 16.42 12.60
C LEU A 155 -5.49 15.89 11.80
N ILE A 156 -4.44 16.68 11.64
CA ILE A 156 -3.22 16.28 10.93
C ILE A 156 -2.02 16.54 11.83
N ASP A 157 -1.31 15.49 12.18
CA ASP A 157 -0.01 15.64 12.81
C ASP A 157 1.04 15.98 11.74
N LYS A 158 1.66 17.15 11.88
CA LYS A 158 2.73 17.59 10.98
C LYS A 158 3.93 16.64 10.98
N TYR A 159 4.16 15.89 12.06
CA TYR A 159 5.26 14.93 12.15
C TYR A 159 4.95 13.64 11.39
N ASP A 160 3.68 13.24 11.28
CA ASP A 160 3.29 12.15 10.39
C ASP A 160 3.56 12.52 8.93
N ILE A 161 3.18 13.73 8.52
CA ILE A 161 3.49 14.25 7.18
C ILE A 161 5.01 14.33 6.94
N TYR A 162 5.77 14.75 7.95
CA TYR A 162 7.23 14.75 7.90
C TYR A 162 7.79 13.33 7.73
N GLN A 163 7.25 12.35 8.43
CA GLN A 163 7.67 10.94 8.32
C GLN A 163 7.45 10.40 6.90
N TYR A 164 6.31 10.71 6.28
CA TYR A 164 6.08 10.35 4.87
C TYR A 164 7.13 10.96 3.93
N LEU A 165 7.48 12.24 4.13
CA LEU A 165 8.54 12.87 3.34
C LEU A 165 9.88 12.16 3.54
N MET A 166 10.25 11.83 4.79
CA MET A 166 11.53 11.18 5.08
C MET A 166 11.61 9.78 4.52
N THR A 167 10.51 9.01 4.58
CA THR A 167 10.42 7.69 3.95
C THR A 167 10.61 7.81 2.43
N TYR A 168 9.85 8.69 1.79
CA TYR A 168 9.97 8.93 0.34
C TYR A 168 11.36 9.41 -0.08
N TRP A 169 11.98 10.29 0.73
CA TRP A 169 13.36 10.73 0.51
C TRP A 169 14.33 9.55 0.52
N ASN A 170 14.29 8.72 1.53
CA ASN A 170 15.20 7.58 1.67
C ASN A 170 15.02 6.55 0.55
N GLU A 171 13.78 6.27 0.17
CA GLU A 171 13.49 5.21 -0.80
C GLU A 171 13.66 5.63 -2.26
N THR A 172 13.53 6.94 -2.56
CA THR A 172 13.39 7.39 -3.95
C THR A 172 14.35 8.49 -4.34
N MET A 173 14.64 9.45 -3.46
CA MET A 173 15.29 10.70 -3.87
C MET A 173 16.72 10.86 -3.38
N GLN A 174 17.08 10.20 -2.29
CA GLN A 174 18.34 10.44 -1.60
C GLN A 174 19.54 10.18 -2.51
N ASP A 175 19.60 9.00 -3.08
CA ASP A 175 20.73 8.58 -3.90
C ASP A 175 20.86 9.44 -5.16
N ASP A 176 19.75 9.75 -5.82
CA ASP A 176 19.73 10.64 -6.97
C ASP A 176 20.26 12.04 -6.62
N CYS A 177 19.86 12.59 -5.48
CA CYS A 177 20.37 13.89 -5.01
C CYS A 177 21.88 13.86 -4.72
N TYR A 178 22.40 12.75 -4.20
CA TYR A 178 23.84 12.59 -3.99
C TYR A 178 24.59 12.49 -5.32
N ILE A 179 24.10 11.72 -6.27
CA ILE A 179 24.69 11.57 -7.61
C ILE A 179 24.71 12.93 -8.32
N ILE A 180 23.57 13.64 -8.36
CA ILE A 180 23.47 14.94 -9.00
C ILE A 180 24.39 15.96 -8.33
N SER A 181 24.49 15.96 -7.00
CA SER A 181 25.36 16.86 -6.26
C SER A 181 26.84 16.59 -6.48
N PHE A 182 27.21 15.38 -6.90
CA PHE A 182 28.59 15.00 -7.17
C PHE A 182 28.96 15.10 -8.65
N GLU A 183 28.07 14.61 -9.55
CA GLU A 183 28.35 14.50 -10.99
C GLU A 183 27.55 15.47 -11.87
N GLY A 184 26.57 16.18 -11.29
CA GLY A 184 25.59 16.97 -12.04
C GLY A 184 24.48 16.10 -12.66
N TRP A 185 23.66 16.71 -13.50
CA TRP A 185 22.57 16.03 -14.23
C TRP A 185 23.10 15.19 -15.40
N VAL A 186 23.91 14.17 -15.09
CA VAL A 186 24.54 13.30 -16.07
C VAL A 186 24.05 11.86 -15.88
N ALA A 187 23.21 11.40 -16.79
CA ALA A 187 22.70 10.04 -16.79
C ALA A 187 23.68 9.08 -17.49
N LYS A 188 24.61 8.48 -16.76
CA LYS A 188 25.54 7.48 -17.28
C LYS A 188 24.90 6.12 -17.33
N THR A 189 25.07 5.40 -18.45
CA THR A 189 24.59 4.03 -18.59
C THR A 189 25.73 3.02 -18.40
N HIS A 190 25.44 1.94 -17.69
CA HIS A 190 26.37 0.85 -17.42
C HIS A 190 25.81 -0.48 -17.95
N ARG A 191 26.65 -1.33 -18.54
CA ARG A 191 26.23 -2.69 -18.93
C ARG A 191 26.21 -3.60 -17.71
N VAL A 192 25.11 -4.35 -17.57
CA VAL A 192 24.94 -5.35 -16.50
C VAL A 192 25.42 -6.69 -17.02
N ILE A 193 26.59 -7.13 -16.57
CA ILE A 193 27.19 -8.42 -16.95
C ILE A 193 27.06 -9.36 -15.74
N GLU A 194 26.37 -10.47 -15.91
CA GLU A 194 26.20 -11.52 -14.88
C GLU A 194 26.84 -12.84 -15.31
N LEU A 195 27.35 -13.60 -14.35
CA LEU A 195 27.83 -14.96 -14.60
C LEU A 195 26.67 -15.95 -14.54
N ASN A 196 26.44 -16.71 -15.58
CA ASN A 196 25.47 -17.80 -15.58
C ASN A 196 25.93 -19.00 -14.74
N LYS A 197 25.05 -20.00 -14.54
CA LYS A 197 25.39 -21.24 -13.83
C LYS A 197 26.63 -21.98 -14.34
N LYS A 198 27.04 -21.74 -15.59
CA LYS A 198 28.22 -22.30 -16.24
C LYS A 198 29.44 -21.35 -16.18
N LYS A 199 29.39 -20.32 -15.30
CA LYS A 199 30.43 -19.29 -15.12
C LYS A 199 30.80 -18.54 -16.41
N LYS A 200 29.87 -18.43 -17.37
CA LYS A 200 30.03 -17.59 -18.56
C LYS A 200 29.34 -16.25 -18.36
N GLU A 201 29.98 -15.20 -18.81
CA GLU A 201 29.41 -13.86 -18.81
C GLU A 201 28.18 -13.79 -19.72
N VAL A 202 27.12 -13.23 -19.22
CA VAL A 202 25.89 -12.96 -19.96
C VAL A 202 25.53 -11.50 -19.77
N ASP A 203 25.33 -10.81 -20.86
CA ASP A 203 24.86 -9.44 -20.88
C ASP A 203 23.37 -9.40 -20.59
N LYS A 204 23.00 -8.71 -19.48
CA LYS A 204 21.62 -8.51 -19.02
C LYS A 204 21.02 -7.17 -19.46
N GLY A 205 21.77 -6.45 -20.31
CA GLY A 205 21.36 -5.15 -20.81
C GLY A 205 22.09 -4.01 -20.09
N TRP A 206 21.41 -2.90 -19.96
CA TRP A 206 21.98 -1.69 -19.35
C TRP A 206 21.20 -1.28 -18.10
N THR A 207 21.84 -0.51 -17.23
CA THR A 207 21.22 0.22 -16.14
C THR A 207 21.70 1.66 -16.14
N CYS A 208 20.94 2.54 -15.50
CA CYS A 208 21.30 3.93 -15.26
C CYS A 208 20.82 4.33 -13.87
N ASP A 209 21.69 4.98 -13.10
CA ASP A 209 21.38 5.31 -11.71
C ASP A 209 20.34 6.43 -11.59
N LEU A 210 20.43 7.46 -12.47
CA LEU A 210 19.50 8.61 -12.43
C LEU A 210 18.22 8.41 -13.26
N VAL A 211 18.23 7.53 -14.24
CA VAL A 211 17.09 7.30 -15.13
C VAL A 211 16.72 5.82 -15.15
N PRO A 212 15.87 5.38 -14.23
CA PRO A 212 15.39 4.01 -14.21
C PRO A 212 14.70 3.61 -15.52
N LYS A 213 14.90 2.37 -15.95
CA LYS A 213 14.34 1.85 -17.22
C LYS A 213 12.84 2.01 -17.32
N ASN A 214 12.12 1.83 -16.21
CA ASN A 214 10.67 1.97 -16.17
C ASN A 214 10.20 3.37 -16.57
N LEU A 215 10.93 4.43 -16.21
CA LEU A 215 10.58 5.79 -16.66
C LEU A 215 10.71 5.94 -18.17
N VAL A 216 11.78 5.37 -18.75
CA VAL A 216 11.98 5.37 -20.22
C VAL A 216 10.87 4.58 -20.91
N ILE A 217 10.55 3.39 -20.39
CA ILE A 217 9.48 2.54 -20.91
C ILE A 217 8.13 3.28 -20.84
N THR A 218 7.78 3.84 -19.69
CA THR A 218 6.52 4.58 -19.51
C THR A 218 6.39 5.78 -20.43
N CYS A 219 7.51 6.49 -20.70
CA CYS A 219 7.48 7.68 -21.56
C CYS A 219 7.45 7.38 -23.06
N TYR A 220 8.11 6.29 -23.51
CA TYR A 220 8.37 6.06 -24.92
C TYR A 220 7.83 4.74 -25.46
N PHE A 221 7.48 3.79 -24.58
CA PHE A 221 7.07 2.42 -24.92
C PHE A 221 5.84 1.99 -24.10
N ALA A 222 4.95 2.94 -23.79
CA ALA A 222 3.77 2.68 -22.96
C ALA A 222 2.82 1.67 -23.63
N ASP A 223 2.62 1.78 -24.95
CA ASP A 223 1.74 0.89 -25.70
C ASP A 223 2.28 -0.52 -25.76
N GLU A 224 3.60 -0.67 -25.99
CA GLU A 224 4.27 -1.96 -25.99
C GLU A 224 4.27 -2.60 -24.60
N GLN A 225 4.44 -1.79 -23.53
CA GLN A 225 4.36 -2.29 -22.17
C GLN A 225 2.95 -2.76 -21.83
N ASN A 226 1.92 -2.02 -22.25
CA ASN A 226 0.52 -2.43 -22.05
C ASN A 226 0.21 -3.72 -22.82
N ALA A 227 0.70 -3.86 -24.04
CA ALA A 227 0.55 -5.09 -24.81
C ALA A 227 1.26 -6.27 -24.14
N LEU A 228 2.46 -6.06 -23.59
CA LEU A 228 3.19 -7.08 -22.84
C LEU A 228 2.44 -7.49 -21.57
N ASN A 229 1.96 -6.54 -20.80
CA ASN A 229 1.18 -6.79 -19.58
C ASN A 229 -0.07 -7.63 -19.90
N ALA A 230 -0.81 -7.29 -20.96
CA ALA A 230 -1.98 -8.04 -21.39
C ALA A 230 -1.64 -9.50 -21.78
N LEU A 231 -0.50 -9.73 -22.42
CA LEU A 231 -0.01 -11.08 -22.74
C LEU A 231 0.42 -11.86 -21.49
N GLU A 232 1.01 -11.19 -20.50
CA GLU A 232 1.37 -11.80 -19.22
C GLU A 232 0.14 -12.14 -18.39
N GLU A 233 -0.89 -11.29 -18.39
CA GLU A 233 -2.19 -11.54 -17.75
C GLU A 233 -2.92 -12.72 -18.42
N ASP A 234 -2.99 -12.77 -19.77
CA ASP A 234 -3.58 -13.91 -20.50
C ASP A 234 -2.83 -15.21 -20.18
N LYS A 235 -1.50 -15.16 -20.19
CA LYS A 235 -0.66 -16.31 -19.79
C LYS A 235 -0.99 -16.78 -18.37
N GLN A 236 -1.06 -15.87 -17.40
CA GLN A 236 -1.36 -16.19 -16.01
C GLN A 236 -2.77 -16.78 -15.87
N SER A 237 -3.75 -16.21 -16.54
CA SER A 237 -5.12 -16.72 -16.59
C SER A 237 -5.20 -18.15 -17.14
N ILE A 238 -4.47 -18.42 -18.22
CA ILE A 238 -4.42 -19.77 -18.81
C ILE A 238 -3.71 -20.76 -17.86
N GLU A 239 -2.63 -20.36 -17.21
CA GLU A 239 -1.92 -21.20 -16.23
C GLU A 239 -2.83 -21.53 -15.03
N THR A 240 -3.63 -20.58 -14.55
CA THR A 240 -4.63 -20.81 -13.50
C THR A 240 -5.70 -21.79 -13.96
N GLN A 241 -6.28 -21.58 -15.15
CA GLN A 241 -7.30 -22.49 -15.71
C GLN A 241 -6.78 -23.93 -15.89
N LEU A 242 -5.54 -24.09 -16.31
CA LEU A 242 -4.91 -25.42 -16.44
C LEU A 242 -4.78 -26.09 -15.06
N THR A 243 -4.35 -25.33 -14.04
CA THR A 243 -4.23 -25.85 -12.67
C THR A 243 -5.60 -26.24 -12.08
N GLU A 244 -6.61 -25.39 -12.25
CA GLU A 244 -7.97 -25.66 -11.81
C GLU A 244 -8.53 -26.94 -12.47
N MET A 245 -8.34 -27.10 -13.79
CA MET A 245 -8.74 -28.32 -14.49
C MET A 245 -7.97 -29.56 -14.01
N GLU A 246 -6.67 -29.43 -13.72
CA GLU A 246 -5.89 -30.52 -13.14
C GLU A 246 -6.42 -30.91 -11.76
N GLU A 247 -6.71 -29.95 -10.88
CA GLU A 247 -7.25 -30.19 -9.54
C GLU A 247 -8.64 -30.83 -9.61
N GLU A 248 -9.53 -30.33 -10.49
CA GLU A 248 -10.88 -30.81 -10.64
C GLU A 248 -10.95 -32.27 -11.17
N HIS A 249 -10.06 -32.62 -12.12
CA HIS A 249 -10.13 -33.88 -12.83
C HIS A 249 -9.06 -34.93 -12.45
N SER A 250 -8.24 -34.65 -11.42
CA SER A 250 -7.22 -35.59 -10.90
C SER A 250 -7.72 -36.51 -9.78
N GLY A 251 -8.96 -36.33 -9.28
CA GLY A 251 -9.60 -37.21 -8.29
C GLY A 251 -9.82 -38.63 -8.81
N GLU A 252 -10.17 -39.58 -7.92
CA GLU A 252 -10.38 -41.03 -8.27
C GLU A 252 -11.36 -41.23 -9.43
N ASP A 253 -12.35 -40.37 -9.55
CA ASP A 253 -13.35 -40.39 -10.64
C ASP A 253 -13.03 -39.40 -11.77
N GLY A 254 -11.89 -38.71 -11.73
CA GLY A 254 -11.53 -37.71 -12.72
C GLY A 254 -10.81 -38.28 -13.94
N CYS A 255 -11.05 -37.70 -15.11
CA CYS A 255 -10.47 -38.18 -16.39
C CYS A 255 -8.95 -38.11 -16.48
N PHE A 256 -8.27 -37.38 -15.56
CA PHE A 256 -6.80 -37.34 -15.50
C PHE A 256 -6.21 -38.38 -14.55
N SER A 257 -7.04 -39.11 -13.75
CA SER A 257 -6.57 -40.12 -12.80
C SER A 257 -5.80 -41.26 -13.45
N ASP A 258 -6.19 -41.63 -14.66
CA ASP A 258 -5.59 -42.74 -15.43
C ASP A 258 -4.27 -42.33 -16.13
N LEU A 259 -3.85 -41.08 -16.01
CA LEU A 259 -2.62 -40.57 -16.67
C LEU A 259 -1.42 -40.60 -15.71
N ASP A 260 -0.36 -41.32 -16.06
CA ASP A 260 0.90 -41.29 -15.32
C ASP A 260 1.45 -39.84 -15.09
N LYS A 261 1.20 -38.96 -16.03
CA LYS A 261 1.51 -37.52 -15.97
C LYS A 261 0.56 -36.78 -16.89
N VAL A 262 0.03 -35.65 -16.39
CA VAL A 262 -0.74 -34.70 -17.19
C VAL A 262 0.22 -33.90 -18.09
N ASN A 263 0.33 -34.32 -19.33
CA ASN A 263 1.13 -33.65 -20.36
C ASN A 263 0.52 -33.84 -21.77
N LYS A 264 0.91 -32.95 -22.68
CA LYS A 264 0.34 -32.90 -24.04
C LYS A 264 0.41 -34.23 -24.80
N GLY A 265 1.44 -35.05 -24.55
CA GLY A 265 1.64 -36.33 -25.21
C GLY A 265 0.62 -37.36 -24.70
N ASN A 266 0.55 -37.55 -23.38
CA ASN A 266 -0.36 -38.54 -22.73
C ASN A 266 -1.82 -38.18 -22.98
N ILE A 267 -2.17 -36.89 -22.89
CA ILE A 267 -3.52 -36.40 -23.18
C ILE A 267 -3.93 -36.70 -24.63
N LYS A 268 -3.05 -36.45 -25.60
CA LYS A 268 -3.34 -36.77 -27.00
C LYS A 268 -3.50 -38.27 -27.24
N ALA A 269 -2.71 -39.10 -26.56
CA ALA A 269 -2.83 -40.55 -26.66
C ALA A 269 -4.19 -41.01 -26.11
N ARG A 270 -4.53 -40.57 -24.89
CA ARG A 270 -5.81 -40.91 -24.25
C ARG A 270 -7.02 -40.40 -25.04
N LEU A 271 -6.96 -39.18 -25.55
CA LEU A 271 -8.01 -38.61 -26.41
C LEU A 271 -8.22 -39.41 -27.69
N LYS A 272 -7.19 -40.06 -28.22
CA LYS A 272 -7.32 -40.93 -29.40
C LYS A 272 -8.02 -42.28 -29.05
N GLU A 273 -7.75 -42.81 -27.86
CA GLU A 273 -8.42 -44.03 -27.33
C GLU A 273 -9.89 -43.73 -27.08
N LEU A 274 -10.22 -42.66 -26.34
CA LEU A 274 -11.59 -42.27 -26.01
C LEU A 274 -12.49 -42.05 -27.25
N LYS A 275 -11.93 -41.53 -28.34
CA LYS A 275 -12.69 -41.36 -29.59
C LYS A 275 -13.11 -42.68 -30.24
N THR A 276 -12.63 -43.81 -29.76
CA THR A 276 -13.02 -45.15 -30.21
C THR A 276 -14.01 -45.84 -29.23
N GLU A 277 -14.24 -45.23 -28.07
CA GLU A 277 -15.18 -45.70 -27.01
C GLU A 277 -16.43 -44.82 -27.04
N ASP A 278 -17.64 -45.43 -27.05
CA ASP A 278 -18.90 -44.72 -27.36
C ASP A 278 -19.48 -43.89 -26.17
N ASP A 279 -18.84 -43.90 -24.96
CA ASP A 279 -19.47 -43.45 -23.70
C ASP A 279 -18.76 -42.24 -22.99
N SER A 280 -17.87 -41.49 -23.64
CA SER A 280 -17.01 -40.51 -22.95
C SER A 280 -17.03 -39.11 -23.56
N GLU A 281 -18.19 -38.58 -23.91
CA GLU A 281 -18.34 -37.28 -24.56
C GLU A 281 -17.80 -36.10 -23.67
N THR A 282 -18.07 -36.18 -22.35
CA THR A 282 -17.59 -35.23 -21.34
C THR A 282 -16.07 -35.23 -21.20
N ASP A 283 -15.44 -36.39 -21.15
CA ASP A 283 -13.98 -36.52 -21.03
C ASP A 283 -13.25 -36.00 -22.30
N ILE A 284 -13.84 -36.28 -23.44
CA ILE A 284 -13.33 -35.75 -24.73
C ILE A 284 -13.33 -34.21 -24.74
N GLU A 285 -14.37 -33.59 -24.19
CA GLU A 285 -14.48 -32.13 -24.08
C GLU A 285 -13.40 -31.58 -23.15
N VAL A 286 -13.19 -32.18 -21.97
CA VAL A 286 -12.17 -31.79 -21.01
C VAL A 286 -10.76 -31.87 -21.62
N PHE A 287 -10.41 -32.99 -22.21
CA PHE A 287 -9.10 -33.18 -22.86
C PHE A 287 -8.87 -32.22 -24.04
N THR A 288 -9.91 -31.93 -24.82
CA THR A 288 -9.83 -31.00 -25.95
C THR A 288 -9.64 -29.59 -25.46
N THR A 289 -10.35 -29.19 -24.42
CA THR A 289 -10.23 -27.87 -23.80
C THR A 289 -8.83 -27.70 -23.21
N TYR A 290 -8.34 -28.67 -22.44
CA TYR A 290 -7.01 -28.65 -21.85
C TYR A 290 -5.91 -28.52 -22.92
N LEU A 291 -5.99 -29.29 -24.02
CA LEU A 291 -5.04 -29.18 -25.14
C LEU A 291 -5.10 -27.80 -25.81
N SER A 292 -6.28 -27.22 -25.96
CA SER A 292 -6.47 -25.88 -26.50
C SER A 292 -5.80 -24.82 -25.61
N LEU A 293 -5.97 -24.92 -24.29
CA LEU A 293 -5.32 -24.04 -23.31
C LEU A 293 -3.80 -24.19 -23.35
N MET A 294 -3.26 -25.41 -23.43
CA MET A 294 -1.82 -25.63 -23.59
C MET A 294 -1.26 -25.00 -24.88
N ASP A 295 -2.00 -25.06 -25.98
CA ASP A 295 -1.59 -24.46 -27.24
C ASP A 295 -1.66 -22.93 -27.19
N ARG A 296 -2.68 -22.37 -26.53
CA ARG A 296 -2.75 -20.93 -26.23
C ARG A 296 -1.60 -20.48 -25.34
N LEU A 297 -1.29 -21.22 -24.27
CA LEU A 297 -0.16 -20.95 -23.39
C LEU A 297 1.18 -20.93 -24.13
N ALA A 298 1.40 -21.90 -25.02
CA ALA A 298 2.61 -21.96 -25.84
C ALA A 298 2.72 -20.76 -26.79
N LYS A 299 1.61 -20.30 -27.37
CA LYS A 299 1.56 -19.10 -28.20
C LYS A 299 1.85 -17.84 -27.39
N ALA A 300 1.17 -17.65 -26.24
CA ALA A 300 1.40 -16.52 -25.35
C ALA A 300 2.88 -16.45 -24.90
N LYS A 301 3.46 -17.56 -24.44
CA LYS A 301 4.88 -17.64 -24.07
C LYS A 301 5.84 -17.34 -25.24
N LYS A 302 5.45 -17.60 -26.47
CA LYS A 302 6.23 -17.23 -27.66
C LYS A 302 6.12 -15.73 -27.94
N SER A 303 4.92 -15.17 -27.90
CA SER A 303 4.68 -13.75 -28.14
C SER A 303 5.38 -12.84 -27.12
N ILE A 304 5.42 -13.23 -25.83
CA ILE A 304 6.15 -12.52 -24.77
C ILE A 304 7.68 -12.49 -25.02
N LYS A 305 8.22 -13.45 -25.78
CA LYS A 305 9.67 -13.54 -26.06
C LYS A 305 10.09 -12.81 -27.33
N THR A 306 9.14 -12.45 -28.17
CA THR A 306 9.37 -11.77 -29.45
C THR A 306 9.25 -10.28 -29.30
#